data_129b06dfa2426fb99a135ebd1d5d92de
#
_entry.id   129b06dfa2426fb99a135ebd1d5d92de
#
_cell.length_a   1.000
_cell.length_b   1.000
_cell.length_c   1.000
_cell.angle_alpha   90.00
_cell.angle_beta   90.00
_cell.angle_gamma   90.00
#
_symmetry.space_group_name_H-M   'P 1'
#
loop_
_entity.id
_entity.type
_entity.pdbx_description
1 polymer ?
#
loop_
_entity_poly.entity_id
_entity_poly.type
_entity_poly.pdbx_seq_one_letter_code
_entity_poly.pdbx_strand_id
1 'polypeptide(L)'
;MPFKEVTRWVRISSNAVEFRKKIPLQKIQRLSVGKYDMCLTRYPDDSIYAFENRCPHQFMEMSKSICADDKKVICPWHRFAFDLENGKGAGLYLEVFPIKEEENKLYVGFKKTVFSFFK
;
A
#
# COMPACT_ATOMS: atom_id res chain seq x y z
N MET A 1 3.26 -25.86 12.31
CA MET A 1 3.59 -24.58 12.94
C MET A 1 2.37 -24.03 13.64
N PRO A 2 2.50 -23.56 14.88
CA PRO A 2 1.35 -22.99 15.59
C PRO A 2 0.93 -21.62 15.09
N PHE A 3 1.79 -20.94 14.31
CA PHE A 3 1.48 -19.63 13.78
C PHE A 3 1.07 -19.72 12.32
N LYS A 4 0.09 -18.91 11.97
CA LYS A 4 -0.46 -18.88 10.62
C LYS A 4 -0.62 -17.44 10.18
N GLU A 5 -0.16 -17.13 8.97
CA GLU A 5 -0.36 -15.81 8.39
C GLU A 5 -1.67 -15.80 7.61
N VAL A 6 -2.50 -14.82 7.90
CA VAL A 6 -3.76 -14.62 7.20
C VAL A 6 -3.83 -13.19 6.68
N THR A 7 -4.57 -12.98 5.59
CA THR A 7 -4.80 -11.65 5.05
C THR A 7 -6.23 -11.25 5.37
N ARG A 8 -6.37 -10.12 6.04
CA ARG A 8 -7.67 -9.52 6.30
C ARG A 8 -7.95 -8.49 5.22
N TRP A 9 -9.03 -8.67 4.48
CA TRP A 9 -9.43 -7.76 3.43
C TRP A 9 -10.45 -6.76 3.96
N VAL A 10 -10.17 -5.49 3.72
CA VAL A 10 -11.05 -4.39 4.14
C VAL A 10 -11.49 -3.64 2.90
N ARG A 11 -12.79 -3.50 2.74
CA ARG A 11 -13.34 -2.76 1.60
C ARG A 11 -13.07 -1.27 1.77
N ILE A 12 -12.46 -0.67 0.75
CA ILE A 12 -12.17 0.76 0.75
C ILE A 12 -13.07 1.54 -0.22
N SER A 13 -13.75 0.85 -1.13
CA SER A 13 -14.70 1.48 -2.03
C SER A 13 -15.76 0.49 -2.49
N SER A 14 -17.00 0.99 -2.63
CA SER A 14 -18.11 0.23 -3.22
C SER A 14 -18.21 0.40 -4.73
N ASN A 15 -17.44 1.32 -5.30
CA ASN A 15 -17.43 1.58 -6.74
C ASN A 15 -16.00 1.82 -7.18
N ALA A 16 -15.38 0.75 -7.68
CA ALA A 16 -13.98 0.79 -8.06
C ALA A 16 -13.70 1.77 -9.20
N VAL A 17 -14.62 1.89 -10.15
CA VAL A 17 -14.46 2.79 -11.29
C VAL A 17 -14.38 4.25 -10.81
N GLU A 18 -15.33 4.65 -9.98
CA GLU A 18 -15.36 6.01 -9.46
C GLU A 18 -14.20 6.30 -8.51
N PHE A 19 -13.84 5.32 -7.70
CA PHE A 19 -12.76 5.48 -6.75
C PHE A 19 -11.41 5.68 -7.45
N ARG A 20 -11.16 4.92 -8.54
CA ARG A 20 -9.93 5.08 -9.31
C ARG A 20 -9.79 6.50 -9.87
N LYS A 21 -10.88 7.11 -10.28
CA LYS A 21 -10.85 8.49 -10.80
C LYS A 21 -10.42 9.48 -9.74
N LYS A 22 -10.62 9.16 -8.47
CA LYS A 22 -10.24 10.04 -7.36
C LYS A 22 -8.80 9.86 -6.91
N ILE A 23 -8.16 8.75 -7.28
CA ILE A 23 -6.76 8.52 -6.95
C ILE A 23 -5.92 9.20 -8.03
N PRO A 24 -5.05 10.15 -7.66
CA PRO A 24 -4.26 10.88 -8.65
C PRO A 24 -3.24 9.98 -9.32
N LEU A 25 -2.96 10.25 -10.60
CA LEU A 25 -1.95 9.50 -11.36
C LEU A 25 -0.56 9.87 -10.88
N GLN A 26 0.19 8.87 -10.44
CA GLN A 26 1.57 8.99 -9.98
C GLN A 26 1.76 10.09 -8.93
N LYS A 27 0.73 10.34 -8.15
CA LYS A 27 0.75 11.19 -6.97
C LYS A 27 0.14 10.45 -5.82
N ILE A 28 0.38 10.90 -4.62
CA ILE A 28 0.02 10.16 -3.43
C ILE A 28 -1.22 10.75 -2.77
N GLN A 29 -2.18 9.88 -2.49
CA GLN A 29 -3.37 10.19 -1.73
C GLN A 29 -3.30 9.45 -0.40
N ARG A 30 -3.41 10.18 0.72
CA ARG A 30 -3.48 9.55 2.03
C ARG A 30 -4.85 8.95 2.27
N LEU A 31 -4.88 7.84 2.96
CA LEU A 31 -6.12 7.17 3.35
C LEU A 31 -5.93 6.51 4.70
N SER A 32 -6.82 6.79 5.64
CA SER A 32 -6.82 6.10 6.93
C SER A 32 -7.80 4.94 6.87
N VAL A 33 -7.33 3.75 7.21
CA VAL A 33 -8.15 2.55 7.27
C VAL A 33 -7.96 1.94 8.66
N GLY A 34 -8.95 2.13 9.54
CA GLY A 34 -8.80 1.74 10.93
C GLY A 34 -7.62 2.45 11.56
N LYS A 35 -6.69 1.68 12.11
CA LYS A 35 -5.47 2.24 12.71
C LYS A 35 -4.34 2.48 11.72
N TYR A 36 -4.54 2.14 10.45
CA TYR A 36 -3.49 2.24 9.43
C TYR A 36 -3.55 3.58 8.73
N ASP A 37 -2.40 4.26 8.67
CA ASP A 37 -2.21 5.48 7.91
C ASP A 37 -1.50 5.08 6.63
N MET A 38 -2.21 5.14 5.51
CA MET A 38 -1.77 4.59 4.24
C MET A 38 -1.63 5.66 3.19
N CYS A 39 -0.88 5.31 2.16
CA CYS A 39 -0.77 6.08 0.93
C CYS A 39 -1.25 5.23 -0.23
N LEU A 40 -1.98 5.86 -1.15
CA LEU A 40 -2.43 5.23 -2.38
C LEU A 40 -1.91 6.03 -3.57
N THR A 41 -1.57 5.32 -4.64
CA THR A 41 -1.25 5.95 -5.91
C THR A 41 -1.75 5.07 -7.05
N ARG A 42 -1.99 5.69 -8.20
CA ARG A 42 -2.45 5.00 -9.40
C ARG A 42 -1.51 5.30 -10.55
N TYR A 43 -1.24 4.28 -11.37
CA TYR A 43 -0.43 4.44 -12.56
C TYR A 43 -1.30 4.42 -13.82
N PRO A 44 -0.78 4.87 -14.98
CA PRO A 44 -1.59 4.93 -16.20
C PRO A 44 -2.16 3.59 -16.67
N ASP A 45 -1.59 2.47 -16.24
CA ASP A 45 -2.13 1.13 -16.53
C ASP A 45 -3.27 0.73 -15.58
N ASP A 46 -3.77 1.71 -14.79
CA ASP A 46 -4.81 1.53 -13.79
C ASP A 46 -4.44 0.67 -12.59
N SER A 47 -3.17 0.30 -12.45
CA SER A 47 -2.73 -0.37 -11.24
C SER A 47 -2.75 0.59 -10.07
N ILE A 48 -3.22 0.10 -8.92
CA ILE A 48 -3.27 0.86 -7.68
C ILE A 48 -2.31 0.22 -6.70
N TYR A 49 -1.52 1.05 -6.04
CA TYR A 49 -0.58 0.59 -5.03
C TYR A 49 -0.89 1.26 -3.71
N ALA A 50 -0.82 0.49 -2.65
CA ALA A 50 -1.03 0.97 -1.30
C ALA A 50 0.19 0.65 -0.46
N PHE A 51 0.62 1.60 0.34
CA PHE A 51 1.78 1.42 1.21
C PHE A 51 1.63 2.25 2.47
N GLU A 52 2.41 1.91 3.47
CA GLU A 52 2.38 2.60 4.75
C GLU A 52 2.91 4.02 4.60
N ASN A 53 2.26 4.97 5.27
CA ASN A 53 2.69 6.38 5.27
C ASN A 53 3.84 6.59 6.26
N ARG A 54 4.87 5.77 6.13
CA ARG A 54 6.00 5.79 7.06
C ARG A 54 7.23 5.20 6.39
N CYS A 55 8.23 6.02 6.18
CA CYS A 55 9.49 5.57 5.59
C CYS A 55 10.22 4.65 6.58
N PRO A 56 10.61 3.44 6.18
CA PRO A 56 11.30 2.52 7.08
C PRO A 56 12.69 3.01 7.50
N HIS A 57 13.25 3.97 6.77
CA HIS A 57 14.58 4.51 7.07
C HIS A 57 14.53 5.47 8.27
N GLN A 58 13.62 6.45 8.25
CA GLN A 58 13.55 7.46 9.30
C GLN A 58 12.14 7.73 9.80
N PHE A 59 11.17 6.92 9.43
CA PHE A 59 9.78 7.02 9.86
C PHE A 59 9.10 8.33 9.47
N MET A 60 9.62 8.98 8.42
CA MET A 60 9.00 10.19 7.88
C MET A 60 7.79 9.83 7.03
N GLU A 61 6.88 10.79 6.85
CA GLU A 61 5.69 10.57 6.05
C GLU A 61 6.04 10.28 4.60
N MET A 62 5.50 9.17 4.08
CA MET A 62 5.67 8.82 2.68
C MET A 62 4.71 9.57 1.76
N SER A 63 3.73 10.28 2.31
CA SER A 63 2.76 11.04 1.52
C SER A 63 3.40 12.18 0.72
N LYS A 64 4.61 12.57 1.07
CA LYS A 64 5.36 13.62 0.36
C LYS A 64 6.36 13.04 -0.63
N SER A 65 6.33 11.75 -0.86
CA SER A 65 7.25 11.06 -1.75
C SER A 65 6.92 11.29 -3.21
N ILE A 66 7.85 10.95 -4.07
CA ILE A 66 7.70 11.06 -5.52
C ILE A 66 7.47 9.65 -6.08
N CYS A 67 6.46 9.52 -6.94
CA CYS A 67 6.20 8.27 -7.65
C CYS A 67 6.91 8.29 -8.99
N ALA A 68 7.92 7.44 -9.14
CA ALA A 68 8.68 7.35 -10.37
C ALA A 68 7.97 6.49 -11.41
N ASP A 69 8.31 6.67 -12.69
CA ASP A 69 7.66 5.98 -13.80
C ASP A 69 7.83 4.46 -13.75
N ASP A 70 8.90 3.97 -13.13
CA ASP A 70 9.18 2.54 -13.00
C ASP A 70 8.50 1.89 -11.80
N LYS A 71 7.45 2.53 -11.28
CA LYS A 71 6.64 2.02 -10.15
C LYS A 71 7.46 1.88 -8.88
N LYS A 72 8.25 2.90 -8.61
CA LYS A 72 8.97 3.06 -7.36
C LYS A 72 8.55 4.35 -6.69
N VAL A 73 8.49 4.32 -5.37
CA VAL A 73 8.25 5.53 -4.59
C VAL A 73 9.56 5.97 -3.96
N ILE A 74 9.86 7.26 -4.09
CA ILE A 74 11.14 7.83 -3.66
C ILE A 74 10.90 8.74 -2.47
N CYS A 75 11.48 8.37 -1.33
CA CYS A 75 11.42 9.19 -0.14
C CYS A 75 12.24 10.46 -0.33
N PRO A 76 11.66 11.65 -0.08
CA PRO A 76 12.37 12.90 -0.37
C PRO A 76 13.55 13.17 0.56
N TRP A 77 13.59 12.53 1.72
CA TRP A 77 14.58 12.85 2.75
C TRP A 77 15.99 12.38 2.40
N HIS A 78 16.12 11.15 1.86
CA HIS A 78 17.41 10.62 1.44
C HIS A 78 17.34 9.98 0.07
N ARG A 79 16.23 10.19 -0.63
CA ARG A 79 15.99 9.68 -1.98
C ARG A 79 16.09 8.16 -2.09
N PHE A 80 15.76 7.46 -1.02
CA PHE A 80 15.67 6.02 -1.08
C PHE A 80 14.43 5.63 -1.90
N ALA A 81 14.65 4.73 -2.86
CA ALA A 81 13.59 4.27 -3.74
C ALA A 81 13.10 2.89 -3.29
N PHE A 82 11.80 2.73 -3.15
CA PHE A 82 11.17 1.48 -2.76
C PHE A 82 10.26 1.01 -3.88
N ASP A 83 10.36 -0.30 -4.20
CA ASP A 83 9.53 -0.91 -5.21
C ASP A 83 8.09 -0.99 -4.68
N LEU A 84 7.12 -0.50 -5.47
CA LEU A 84 5.72 -0.49 -5.03
C LEU A 84 5.07 -1.88 -5.03
N GLU A 85 5.65 -2.85 -5.71
CA GLU A 85 5.10 -4.20 -5.72
C GLU A 85 5.51 -5.02 -4.50
N ASN A 86 6.74 -4.84 -4.02
CA ASN A 86 7.25 -5.65 -2.92
C ASN A 86 7.80 -4.85 -1.74
N GLY A 87 7.93 -3.54 -1.88
CA GLY A 87 8.43 -2.66 -0.84
C GLY A 87 9.94 -2.63 -0.67
N LYS A 88 10.69 -3.35 -1.49
CA LYS A 88 12.13 -3.45 -1.31
C LYS A 88 12.86 -2.21 -1.81
N GLY A 89 13.85 -1.78 -1.05
CA GLY A 89 14.71 -0.68 -1.46
C GLY A 89 15.73 -0.36 -0.39
N ALA A 90 16.95 0.01 -0.81
CA ALA A 90 18.02 0.45 0.08
C ALA A 90 18.30 -0.50 1.26
N GLY A 91 18.09 -1.81 1.06
CA GLY A 91 18.28 -2.79 2.13
C GLY A 91 17.17 -2.80 3.17
N LEU A 92 16.08 -2.10 2.91
CA LEU A 92 14.96 -1.96 3.82
C LEU A 92 13.66 -2.42 3.15
N TYR A 93 12.58 -2.48 3.92
CA TYR A 93 11.25 -2.80 3.43
C TYR A 93 10.27 -1.71 3.81
N LEU A 94 9.67 -1.12 2.79
CA LEU A 94 8.45 -0.33 2.96
C LEU A 94 7.29 -1.30 2.99
N GLU A 95 6.40 -1.19 3.97
CA GLU A 95 5.23 -2.05 4.01
C GLU A 95 4.28 -1.67 2.89
N VAL A 96 3.98 -2.64 2.02
CA VAL A 96 3.01 -2.46 0.93
C VAL A 96 1.83 -3.38 1.20
N PHE A 97 0.65 -2.91 0.80
CA PHE A 97 -0.60 -3.63 1.05
C PHE A 97 -1.21 -4.06 -0.28
N PRO A 98 -1.57 -5.35 -0.42
CA PRO A 98 -2.19 -5.79 -1.67
C PRO A 98 -3.56 -5.15 -1.86
N ILE A 99 -3.89 -4.88 -3.11
CA ILE A 99 -5.18 -4.37 -3.52
C ILE A 99 -5.85 -5.42 -4.38
N LYS A 100 -7.12 -5.67 -4.16
CA LYS A 100 -7.89 -6.51 -5.06
C LYS A 100 -9.22 -5.87 -5.39
N GLU A 101 -9.74 -6.23 -6.54
CA GLU A 101 -11.04 -5.79 -7.00
C GLU A 101 -11.95 -6.99 -7.20
N GLU A 102 -13.14 -6.94 -6.64
CA GLU A 102 -14.18 -7.95 -6.83
C GLU A 102 -15.52 -7.26 -6.95
N GLU A 103 -16.27 -7.59 -8.00
CA GLU A 103 -17.62 -7.05 -8.19
C GLU A 103 -17.67 -5.52 -8.10
N ASN A 104 -16.72 -4.86 -8.74
CA ASN A 104 -16.59 -3.40 -8.75
C ASN A 104 -16.35 -2.80 -7.36
N LYS A 105 -15.84 -3.60 -6.42
CA LYS A 105 -15.46 -3.13 -5.09
C LYS A 105 -13.97 -3.28 -4.91
N LEU A 106 -13.35 -2.31 -4.24
CA LEU A 106 -11.91 -2.35 -3.97
C LEU A 106 -11.66 -2.71 -2.51
N TYR A 107 -10.67 -3.57 -2.32
CA TYR A 107 -10.26 -4.03 -1.00
C TYR A 107 -8.77 -3.87 -0.83
N VAL A 108 -8.35 -3.53 0.37
CA VAL A 108 -6.95 -3.53 0.76
C VAL A 108 -6.73 -4.67 1.74
N GLY A 109 -5.61 -5.38 1.60
CA GLY A 109 -5.28 -6.51 2.43
C GLY A 109 -4.27 -6.18 3.50
N PHE A 110 -4.53 -6.61 4.71
CA PHE A 110 -3.61 -6.48 5.83
C PHE A 110 -3.21 -7.87 6.30
N LYS A 111 -1.91 -8.12 6.33
CA LYS A 111 -1.40 -9.41 6.80
C LYS A 111 -1.39 -9.43 8.31
N LYS A 112 -1.84 -10.55 8.86
CA LYS A 112 -1.90 -10.75 10.29
C LYS A 112 -1.44 -12.16 10.61
N THR A 113 -0.57 -12.28 11.61
CA THR A 113 -0.15 -13.57 12.11
C THR A 113 -1.04 -13.95 13.28
N VAL A 114 -1.66 -15.12 13.19
CA VAL A 114 -2.52 -15.63 14.25
C VAL A 114 -1.92 -16.93 14.79
N PHE A 115 -2.09 -17.13 16.09
CA PHE A 115 -1.69 -18.36 16.72
C PHE A 115 -2.84 -19.36 16.62
N SER A 116 -2.55 -20.52 16.05
CA SER A 116 -3.57 -21.55 15.84
C SER A 116 -3.41 -22.65 16.88
N PHE A 117 -4.34 -22.70 17.82
CA PHE A 117 -4.41 -23.82 18.79
C PHE A 117 -5.08 -25.03 18.19
N PHE A 118 -6.01 -24.81 17.29
CA PHE A 118 -6.84 -25.87 16.72
C PHE A 118 -6.64 -25.93 15.22
N LYS A 119 -6.70 -27.11 14.71
CA LYS A 119 -6.48 -27.35 13.28
C LYS A 119 -7.75 -27.74 12.58
#